data_d9f1dc5899996cdd2f0943cdf181422d
#
_entry.id   d9f1dc5899996cdd2f0943cdf181422d
#
_cell.length_a   1.000
_cell.length_b   1.000
_cell.length_c   1.000
_cell.angle_alpha   90.00
_cell.angle_beta   90.00
_cell.angle_gamma   90.00
#
_symmetry.space_group_name_H-M   'P 1'
#
loop_
_entity.id
_entity.type
_entity.pdbx_description
1 polymer ?
#
loop_
_entity_poly.entity_id
_entity_poly.type
_entity_poly.pdbx_seq_one_letter_code
_entity_poly.pdbx_strand_id
1 'polypeptide(L)'
;MTDEPLLRVSALSKFYGSRVGCEYVTFDLWPGEVLAVVGESGSGKTTLLNCLSTRLLPSSGTASYRMRDGQFRELYRMSEAERRFLMRTDWGFVHQNPADGLRMTVSAGANVGERLMAVGDRHYGRIRATAVDWLSRVEIDEDRIDDEPRAFSGGMRQRLQIARNLVTGPRLVFMDEPTGGLDVSVQARLLDLLRGLVTDLGLAAIVVTHDLAVARLLSQRMMVMKDGRVVESGLTDRVLDDPRAPYTQLLVSSILQV
;
A
#
# COMPACT_ATOMS: atom_id res chain seq x y z
N MET A 1 0.80 -13.03 -19.56
CA MET A 1 1.48 -12.22 -18.53
C MET A 1 2.45 -11.34 -19.27
N THR A 2 2.47 -10.06 -19.03
CA THR A 2 3.41 -9.12 -19.67
C THR A 2 4.79 -9.35 -19.09
N ASP A 3 5.81 -9.55 -19.96
CA ASP A 3 7.22 -9.77 -19.56
C ASP A 3 7.92 -8.51 -19.00
N GLU A 4 7.16 -7.47 -18.66
CA GLU A 4 7.69 -6.20 -18.18
C GLU A 4 7.13 -5.82 -16.81
N PRO A 5 7.96 -5.29 -15.90
CA PRO A 5 7.51 -4.85 -14.59
C PRO A 5 6.53 -3.68 -14.67
N LEU A 6 5.73 -3.50 -13.62
CA LEU A 6 4.85 -2.35 -13.45
C LEU A 6 5.62 -1.13 -12.91
N LEU A 7 6.56 -1.37 -11.99
CA LEU A 7 7.40 -0.34 -11.39
C LEU A 7 8.85 -0.81 -11.39
N ARG A 8 9.79 0.03 -11.86
CA ARG A 8 11.25 -0.17 -11.79
C ARG A 8 11.84 0.87 -10.86
N VAL A 9 12.61 0.44 -9.90
CA VAL A 9 13.30 1.31 -8.94
C VAL A 9 14.79 1.05 -9.02
N SER A 10 15.60 2.11 -9.19
CA SER A 10 17.05 2.01 -9.34
C SER A 10 17.77 2.98 -8.42
N ALA A 11 18.59 2.42 -7.51
CA ALA A 11 19.47 3.13 -6.57
C ALA A 11 18.79 4.27 -5.81
N LEU A 12 17.50 4.07 -5.45
CA LEU A 12 16.69 5.08 -4.78
C LEU A 12 17.25 5.39 -3.40
N SER A 13 17.51 6.67 -3.16
CA SER A 13 18.07 7.12 -1.87
C SER A 13 17.38 8.39 -1.39
N LYS A 14 17.17 8.48 -0.07
CA LYS A 14 16.66 9.67 0.61
C LYS A 14 17.44 9.94 1.87
N PHE A 15 17.99 11.14 1.95
CA PHE A 15 18.72 11.63 3.10
C PHE A 15 18.02 12.83 3.72
N TYR A 16 18.08 12.94 5.04
CA TYR A 16 17.62 14.08 5.84
C TYR A 16 18.84 14.66 6.58
N GLY A 17 19.60 15.52 5.90
CA GLY A 17 20.91 15.94 6.38
C GLY A 17 21.85 14.73 6.49
N SER A 18 22.36 14.45 7.69
CA SER A 18 23.22 13.29 7.97
C SER A 18 22.43 11.98 8.22
N ARG A 19 21.12 12.06 8.40
CA ARG A 19 20.29 10.87 8.67
C ARG A 19 19.89 10.19 7.37
N VAL A 20 20.14 8.88 7.29
CA VAL A 20 19.68 8.04 6.18
C VAL A 20 18.21 7.72 6.36
N GLY A 21 17.37 8.06 5.38
CA GLY A 21 15.99 7.61 5.30
C GLY A 21 15.88 6.27 4.57
N CYS A 22 16.40 6.21 3.35
CA CYS A 22 16.67 4.96 2.62
C CYS A 22 17.86 5.18 1.68
N GLU A 23 18.59 4.11 1.32
CA GLU A 23 19.82 4.21 0.55
C GLU A 23 19.97 3.04 -0.43
N TYR A 24 20.24 3.37 -1.70
CA TYR A 24 20.53 2.46 -2.81
C TYR A 24 19.49 1.35 -3.02
N VAL A 25 18.20 1.64 -2.77
CA VAL A 25 17.15 0.64 -2.94
C VAL A 25 16.90 0.42 -4.43
N THR A 26 16.98 -0.86 -4.85
CA THR A 26 16.78 -1.28 -6.24
C THR A 26 15.90 -2.53 -6.28
N PHE A 27 14.81 -2.47 -7.05
CA PHE A 27 13.92 -3.62 -7.30
C PHE A 27 12.97 -3.34 -8.46
N ASP A 28 12.40 -4.40 -9.00
CA ASP A 28 11.25 -4.36 -9.90
C ASP A 28 10.00 -4.91 -9.18
N LEU A 29 8.84 -4.34 -9.49
CA LEU A 29 7.52 -4.84 -9.06
C LEU A 29 6.71 -5.22 -10.28
N TRP A 30 6.14 -6.42 -10.27
CA TRP A 30 5.39 -6.96 -11.41
C TRP A 30 3.87 -6.74 -11.24
N PRO A 31 3.09 -6.72 -12.33
CA PRO A 31 1.64 -6.68 -12.23
C PRO A 31 1.10 -7.88 -11.42
N GLY A 32 0.21 -7.60 -10.45
CA GLY A 32 -0.36 -8.62 -9.56
C GLY A 32 0.57 -9.11 -8.46
N GLU A 33 1.81 -8.59 -8.38
CA GLU A 33 2.76 -8.94 -7.32
C GLU A 33 2.55 -8.08 -6.07
N VAL A 34 2.60 -8.71 -4.91
CA VAL A 34 2.69 -8.03 -3.61
C VAL A 34 4.11 -8.15 -3.08
N LEU A 35 4.75 -7.01 -2.86
CA LEU A 35 6.06 -6.89 -2.26
C LEU A 35 5.92 -6.38 -0.82
N ALA A 36 6.31 -7.18 0.17
CA ALA A 36 6.42 -6.70 1.54
C ALA A 36 7.77 -6.02 1.79
N VAL A 37 7.74 -4.91 2.52
CA VAL A 37 8.94 -4.23 3.04
C VAL A 37 8.87 -4.28 4.56
N VAL A 38 9.77 -5.05 5.18
CA VAL A 38 9.74 -5.33 6.62
C VAL A 38 11.01 -4.83 7.32
N GLY A 39 10.94 -4.70 8.64
CA GLY A 39 12.05 -4.26 9.49
C GLY A 39 11.55 -3.49 10.71
N GLU A 40 12.43 -3.19 11.65
CA GLU A 40 12.11 -2.45 12.86
C GLU A 40 11.62 -1.02 12.58
N SER A 41 11.02 -0.40 13.61
CA SER A 41 10.65 1.02 13.55
C SER A 41 11.92 1.87 13.28
N GLY A 42 11.81 2.82 12.36
CA GLY A 42 12.93 3.66 11.97
C GLY A 42 13.87 3.07 10.91
N SER A 43 13.66 1.83 10.43
CA SER A 43 14.52 1.22 9.39
C SER A 43 14.40 1.86 7.99
N GLY A 44 13.50 2.84 7.80
CA GLY A 44 13.38 3.58 6.54
C GLY A 44 12.21 3.18 5.63
N LYS A 45 11.39 2.19 6.01
CA LYS A 45 10.25 1.65 5.22
C LYS A 45 9.26 2.72 4.76
N THR A 46 8.73 3.50 5.70
CA THR A 46 7.77 4.58 5.38
C THR A 46 8.43 5.68 4.53
N THR A 47 9.73 5.96 4.71
CA THR A 47 10.46 6.88 3.83
C THR A 47 10.52 6.35 2.40
N LEU A 48 10.86 5.08 2.23
CA LEU A 48 10.86 4.41 0.93
C LEU A 48 9.47 4.46 0.29
N LEU A 49 8.41 4.06 1.03
CA LEU A 49 7.04 4.08 0.56
C LEU A 49 6.59 5.47 0.10
N ASN A 50 6.93 6.52 0.86
CA ASN A 50 6.62 7.90 0.51
C ASN A 50 7.38 8.38 -0.73
N CYS A 51 8.61 7.95 -0.95
CA CYS A 51 9.34 8.23 -2.19
C CYS A 51 8.67 7.54 -3.39
N LEU A 52 8.35 6.25 -3.27
CA LEU A 52 7.72 5.47 -4.34
C LEU A 52 6.33 6.00 -4.72
N SER A 53 5.55 6.43 -3.73
CA SER A 53 4.24 7.06 -3.95
C SER A 53 4.31 8.53 -4.35
N THR A 54 5.51 9.07 -4.62
CA THR A 54 5.79 10.48 -4.99
C THR A 54 5.33 11.53 -3.98
N ARG A 55 5.04 11.14 -2.74
CA ARG A 55 4.72 12.05 -1.63
C ARG A 55 5.97 12.74 -1.10
N LEU A 56 7.12 12.13 -1.32
CA LEU A 56 8.43 12.63 -0.95
C LEU A 56 9.37 12.49 -2.15
N LEU A 57 10.10 13.54 -2.49
CA LEU A 57 11.13 13.45 -3.52
C LEU A 57 12.38 12.78 -2.95
N PRO A 58 12.98 11.80 -3.66
CA PRO A 58 14.25 11.21 -3.25
C PRO A 58 15.40 12.21 -3.35
N SER A 59 16.51 11.88 -2.73
CA SER A 59 17.78 12.63 -2.87
C SER A 59 18.54 12.22 -4.13
N SER A 60 18.41 10.94 -4.55
CA SER A 60 18.99 10.38 -5.77
C SER A 60 18.29 9.08 -6.16
N GLY A 61 18.63 8.57 -7.34
CA GLY A 61 18.01 7.38 -7.93
C GLY A 61 16.76 7.70 -8.74
N THR A 62 16.15 6.68 -9.32
CA THR A 62 14.99 6.81 -10.21
C THR A 62 13.91 5.78 -9.87
N ALA A 63 12.66 6.12 -10.17
CA ALA A 63 11.55 5.19 -10.19
C ALA A 63 10.74 5.42 -11.46
N SER A 64 10.56 4.37 -12.26
CA SER A 64 9.83 4.42 -13.51
C SER A 64 8.60 3.53 -13.46
N TYR A 65 7.44 4.11 -13.74
CA TYR A 65 6.16 3.43 -13.71
C TYR A 65 5.65 3.19 -15.13
N ARG A 66 5.15 1.97 -15.40
CA ARG A 66 4.55 1.62 -16.69
C ARG A 66 3.12 2.12 -16.75
N MET A 67 2.91 3.15 -17.56
CA MET A 67 1.61 3.76 -17.79
C MET A 67 0.64 2.78 -18.49
N ARG A 68 -0.66 3.15 -18.58
CA ARG A 68 -1.66 2.33 -19.27
C ARG A 68 -1.44 2.23 -20.78
N ASP A 69 -0.70 3.16 -21.36
CA ASP A 69 -0.24 3.12 -22.77
C ASP A 69 0.98 2.20 -23.02
N GLY A 70 1.47 1.53 -21.96
CA GLY A 70 2.63 0.65 -21.98
C GLY A 70 3.97 1.36 -21.84
N GLN A 71 4.03 2.69 -21.90
CA GLN A 71 5.27 3.44 -21.81
C GLN A 71 5.73 3.60 -20.36
N PHE A 72 7.04 3.47 -20.12
CA PHE A 72 7.63 3.82 -18.84
C PHE A 72 7.81 5.32 -18.73
N ARG A 73 7.37 5.90 -17.61
CA ARG A 73 7.64 7.28 -17.25
C ARG A 73 8.35 7.37 -15.91
N GLU A 74 9.42 8.17 -15.89
CA GLU A 74 10.20 8.43 -14.68
C GLU A 74 9.40 9.37 -13.76
N LEU A 75 9.08 8.88 -12.55
CA LEU A 75 8.11 9.50 -11.65
C LEU A 75 8.52 10.89 -11.16
N TYR A 76 9.82 11.09 -10.91
CA TYR A 76 10.32 12.35 -10.34
C TYR A 76 10.52 13.45 -11.39
N ARG A 77 10.48 13.09 -12.69
CA ARG A 77 10.46 14.04 -13.83
C ARG A 77 9.05 14.44 -14.23
N MET A 78 8.03 13.73 -13.74
CA MET A 78 6.66 14.09 -14.02
C MET A 78 6.29 15.40 -13.31
N SER A 79 5.41 16.18 -13.95
CA SER A 79 4.79 17.35 -13.34
C SER A 79 3.94 16.95 -12.11
N GLU A 80 3.70 17.89 -11.21
CA GLU A 80 2.84 17.65 -10.06
C GLU A 80 1.41 17.24 -10.48
N ALA A 81 0.91 17.80 -11.58
CA ALA A 81 -0.41 17.48 -12.14
C ALA A 81 -0.48 16.01 -12.60
N GLU A 82 0.56 15.51 -13.29
CA GLU A 82 0.64 14.11 -13.73
C GLU A 82 0.74 13.15 -12.53
N ARG A 83 1.55 13.45 -11.53
CA ARG A 83 1.64 12.65 -10.30
C ARG A 83 0.30 12.61 -9.56
N ARG A 84 -0.38 13.76 -9.42
CA ARG A 84 -1.72 13.82 -8.82
C ARG A 84 -2.74 13.03 -9.63
N PHE A 85 -2.64 13.01 -10.94
CA PHE A 85 -3.50 12.21 -11.81
C PHE A 85 -3.31 10.72 -11.53
N LEU A 86 -2.05 10.21 -11.49
CA LEU A 86 -1.74 8.82 -11.12
C LEU A 86 -2.34 8.44 -9.76
N MET A 87 -2.13 9.28 -8.74
CA MET A 87 -2.65 9.07 -7.39
C MET A 87 -4.19 8.96 -7.33
N ARG A 88 -4.89 9.59 -8.28
CA ARG A 88 -6.36 9.58 -8.32
C ARG A 88 -6.94 8.43 -9.14
N THR A 89 -6.22 7.97 -10.16
CA THR A 89 -6.76 7.06 -11.18
C THR A 89 -6.16 5.67 -11.14
N ASP A 90 -4.85 5.56 -10.92
CA ASP A 90 -4.08 4.33 -11.13
C ASP A 90 -3.44 3.79 -9.85
N TRP A 91 -3.38 4.62 -8.79
CA TRP A 91 -2.78 4.27 -7.51
C TRP A 91 -3.75 4.41 -6.35
N GLY A 92 -3.62 3.52 -5.35
CA GLY A 92 -4.23 3.64 -4.03
C GLY A 92 -3.15 3.87 -2.97
N PHE A 93 -3.53 4.50 -1.86
CA PHE A 93 -2.66 4.62 -0.69
C PHE A 93 -3.46 4.38 0.60
N VAL A 94 -3.14 3.29 1.28
CA VAL A 94 -3.74 2.92 2.57
C VAL A 94 -2.79 3.38 3.67
N HIS A 95 -3.24 4.31 4.50
CA HIS A 95 -2.49 4.87 5.63
C HIS A 95 -2.58 3.98 6.86
N GLN A 96 -1.57 4.01 7.70
CA GLN A 96 -1.58 3.39 9.02
C GLN A 96 -2.72 3.92 9.89
N ASN A 97 -2.88 5.26 9.96
CA ASN A 97 -4.04 5.86 10.61
C ASN A 97 -5.11 6.13 9.55
N PRO A 98 -6.28 5.47 9.63
CA PRO A 98 -7.34 5.66 8.62
C PRO A 98 -7.87 7.10 8.55
N ALA A 99 -7.75 7.88 9.64
CA ALA A 99 -8.17 9.28 9.63
C ALA A 99 -7.38 10.15 8.64
N ASP A 100 -6.14 9.77 8.31
CA ASP A 100 -5.31 10.49 7.33
C ASP A 100 -5.75 10.23 5.88
N GLY A 101 -6.48 9.13 5.66
CA GLY A 101 -7.01 8.73 4.35
C GLY A 101 -8.50 9.02 4.14
N LEU A 102 -9.25 9.42 5.19
CA LEU A 102 -10.70 9.63 5.16
C LEU A 102 -11.09 11.05 5.51
N ARG A 103 -12.19 11.51 4.92
CA ARG A 103 -12.87 12.74 5.34
C ARG A 103 -13.84 12.40 6.47
N MET A 104 -13.43 12.62 7.71
CA MET A 104 -14.09 12.15 8.92
C MET A 104 -15.50 12.70 9.15
N THR A 105 -15.84 13.84 8.52
CA THR A 105 -17.13 14.55 8.62
C THR A 105 -17.99 14.44 7.36
N VAL A 106 -17.64 13.50 6.48
CA VAL A 106 -18.34 13.25 5.23
C VAL A 106 -18.76 11.79 5.21
N SER A 107 -19.96 11.48 4.75
CA SER A 107 -20.50 10.11 4.80
C SER A 107 -19.58 9.06 4.16
N ALA A 108 -19.73 7.81 4.56
CA ALA A 108 -18.97 6.68 4.03
C ALA A 108 -19.12 6.60 2.50
N GLY A 109 -20.36 6.67 2.01
CA GLY A 109 -20.63 6.66 0.58
C GLY A 109 -19.98 7.82 -0.19
N ALA A 110 -19.96 9.03 0.39
CA ALA A 110 -19.31 10.17 -0.23
C ALA A 110 -17.77 10.06 -0.19
N ASN A 111 -17.18 9.42 0.85
CA ASN A 111 -15.76 9.11 0.88
C ASN A 111 -15.35 8.19 -0.29
N VAL A 112 -16.11 7.15 -0.57
CA VAL A 112 -15.89 6.26 -1.71
C VAL A 112 -16.19 6.98 -3.04
N GLY A 113 -17.32 7.68 -3.12
CA GLY A 113 -17.79 8.36 -4.33
C GLY A 113 -16.88 9.49 -4.79
N GLU A 114 -16.17 10.17 -3.89
CA GLU A 114 -15.21 11.23 -4.24
C GLU A 114 -14.12 10.72 -5.21
N ARG A 115 -13.69 9.48 -5.06
CA ARG A 115 -12.70 8.88 -5.96
C ARG A 115 -13.28 8.64 -7.36
N LEU A 116 -14.52 8.19 -7.45
CA LEU A 116 -15.21 8.02 -8.73
C LEU A 116 -15.43 9.37 -9.45
N MET A 117 -15.78 10.40 -8.68
CA MET A 117 -15.87 11.76 -9.24
C MET A 117 -14.53 12.27 -9.76
N ALA A 118 -13.42 11.92 -9.08
CA ALA A 118 -12.09 12.32 -9.48
C ALA A 118 -11.63 11.69 -10.82
N VAL A 119 -12.19 10.51 -11.18
CA VAL A 119 -11.95 9.86 -12.48
C VAL A 119 -12.99 10.21 -13.54
N GLY A 120 -13.91 11.15 -13.25
CA GLY A 120 -14.82 11.73 -14.24
C GLY A 120 -16.27 11.25 -14.15
N ASP A 121 -16.62 10.33 -13.25
CA ASP A 121 -18.03 9.97 -13.06
C ASP A 121 -18.80 11.14 -12.43
N ARG A 122 -19.99 11.44 -12.98
CA ARG A 122 -20.84 12.55 -12.54
C ARG A 122 -22.27 12.10 -12.21
N HIS A 123 -22.58 10.81 -12.42
CA HIS A 123 -23.92 10.30 -12.23
C HIS A 123 -24.14 9.85 -10.80
N TYR A 124 -24.85 10.65 -10.00
CA TYR A 124 -25.05 10.42 -8.57
C TYR A 124 -25.54 8.98 -8.24
N GLY A 125 -26.59 8.51 -8.93
CA GLY A 125 -27.16 7.18 -8.68
C GLY A 125 -26.14 6.04 -8.91
N ARG A 126 -25.31 6.15 -9.97
CA ARG A 126 -24.25 5.18 -10.26
C ARG A 126 -23.15 5.23 -9.20
N ILE A 127 -22.70 6.45 -8.85
CA ILE A 127 -21.69 6.64 -7.80
C ILE A 127 -22.17 6.03 -6.47
N ARG A 128 -23.44 6.28 -6.08
CA ARG A 128 -24.00 5.75 -4.84
C ARG A 128 -24.11 4.21 -4.89
N ALA A 129 -24.60 3.64 -5.99
CA ALA A 129 -24.71 2.20 -6.15
C ALA A 129 -23.34 1.52 -6.09
N THR A 130 -22.30 2.08 -6.75
CA THR A 130 -20.94 1.58 -6.67
C THR A 130 -20.37 1.71 -5.25
N ALA A 131 -20.69 2.78 -4.54
CA ALA A 131 -20.25 2.95 -3.15
C ALA A 131 -20.88 1.89 -2.22
N VAL A 132 -22.17 1.57 -2.40
CA VAL A 132 -22.88 0.48 -1.68
C VAL A 132 -22.18 -0.86 -1.92
N ASP A 133 -21.96 -1.22 -3.20
CA ASP A 133 -21.24 -2.46 -3.56
C ASP A 133 -19.87 -2.55 -2.88
N TRP A 134 -19.10 -1.46 -2.86
CA TRP A 134 -17.79 -1.45 -2.20
C TRP A 134 -17.87 -1.50 -0.68
N LEU A 135 -18.88 -0.93 -0.03
CA LEU A 135 -19.09 -1.11 1.42
C LEU A 135 -19.34 -2.57 1.73
N SER A 136 -20.21 -3.24 0.95
CA SER A 136 -20.48 -4.68 1.09
C SER A 136 -19.21 -5.52 0.91
N ARG A 137 -18.40 -5.26 -0.13
CA ARG A 137 -17.11 -5.95 -0.38
C ARG A 137 -16.11 -5.82 0.76
N VAL A 138 -16.13 -4.71 1.50
CA VAL A 138 -15.26 -4.53 2.66
C VAL A 138 -15.98 -4.86 3.98
N GLU A 139 -17.08 -5.61 3.93
CA GLU A 139 -17.86 -6.06 5.08
C GLU A 139 -18.30 -4.89 5.99
N ILE A 140 -18.72 -3.79 5.40
CA ILE A 140 -19.44 -2.69 6.07
C ILE A 140 -20.89 -2.79 5.61
N ASP A 141 -21.81 -2.76 6.58
CA ASP A 141 -23.25 -2.82 6.34
C ASP A 141 -23.67 -1.66 5.39
N GLU A 142 -24.46 -2.00 4.37
CA GLU A 142 -24.92 -1.05 3.35
C GLU A 142 -25.76 0.08 3.94
N ASP A 143 -26.51 -0.18 5.01
CA ASP A 143 -27.32 0.83 5.71
C ASP A 143 -26.47 1.94 6.32
N ARG A 144 -25.16 1.72 6.46
CA ARG A 144 -24.22 2.69 7.00
C ARG A 144 -23.59 3.62 5.95
N ILE A 145 -24.09 3.60 4.71
CA ILE A 145 -23.55 4.41 3.62
C ILE A 145 -23.60 5.92 3.90
N ASP A 146 -24.60 6.36 4.67
CA ASP A 146 -24.79 7.77 5.02
C ASP A 146 -24.13 8.15 6.35
N ASP A 147 -23.56 7.18 7.09
CA ASP A 147 -22.85 7.42 8.34
C ASP A 147 -21.49 8.08 8.08
N GLU A 148 -21.07 8.92 9.03
CA GLU A 148 -19.74 9.52 9.02
C GLU A 148 -18.69 8.56 9.62
N PRO A 149 -17.45 8.53 9.09
CA PRO A 149 -16.39 7.65 9.58
C PRO A 149 -16.07 7.82 11.08
N ARG A 150 -16.39 8.97 11.69
CA ARG A 150 -16.22 9.17 13.14
C ARG A 150 -17.11 8.23 13.98
N ALA A 151 -18.24 7.76 13.44
CA ALA A 151 -19.13 6.79 14.07
C ALA A 151 -18.68 5.34 13.89
N PHE A 152 -17.61 5.10 13.12
CA PHE A 152 -17.09 3.77 12.84
C PHE A 152 -16.01 3.36 13.84
N SER A 153 -15.89 2.05 14.08
CA SER A 153 -14.75 1.48 14.82
C SER A 153 -13.44 1.68 14.02
N GLY A 154 -12.28 1.47 14.65
CA GLY A 154 -10.98 1.54 13.99
C GLY A 154 -10.89 0.61 12.77
N GLY A 155 -11.32 -0.65 12.93
CA GLY A 155 -11.34 -1.62 11.84
C GLY A 155 -12.30 -1.24 10.70
N MET A 156 -13.48 -0.69 11.03
CA MET A 156 -14.42 -0.20 10.00
C MET A 156 -13.85 1.00 9.22
N ARG A 157 -13.16 1.92 9.91
CA ARG A 157 -12.46 3.03 9.23
C ARG A 157 -11.39 2.52 8.27
N GLN A 158 -10.64 1.51 8.69
CA GLN A 158 -9.61 0.90 7.85
C GLN A 158 -10.23 0.24 6.61
N ARG A 159 -11.31 -0.52 6.78
CA ARG A 159 -12.07 -1.12 5.68
C ARG A 159 -12.64 -0.06 4.72
N LEU A 160 -13.21 1.02 5.24
CA LEU A 160 -13.69 2.14 4.43
C LEU A 160 -12.54 2.81 3.64
N GLN A 161 -11.38 2.99 4.26
CA GLN A 161 -10.20 3.52 3.59
C GLN A 161 -9.77 2.62 2.42
N ILE A 162 -9.82 1.30 2.60
CA ILE A 162 -9.53 0.32 1.55
C ILE A 162 -10.55 0.45 0.41
N ALA A 163 -11.86 0.44 0.70
CA ALA A 163 -12.91 0.62 -0.30
C ALA A 163 -12.70 1.91 -1.12
N ARG A 164 -12.46 3.03 -0.43
CA ARG A 164 -12.16 4.33 -1.05
C ARG A 164 -10.97 4.25 -2.02
N ASN A 165 -9.92 3.52 -1.66
CA ASN A 165 -8.72 3.43 -2.50
C ASN A 165 -8.88 2.46 -3.67
N LEU A 166 -9.67 1.40 -3.53
CA LEU A 166 -9.81 0.36 -4.53
C LEU A 166 -10.95 0.59 -5.53
N VAL A 167 -11.92 1.46 -5.22
CA VAL A 167 -13.11 1.71 -6.06
C VAL A 167 -12.80 2.17 -7.48
N THR A 168 -11.65 2.81 -7.71
CA THR A 168 -11.23 3.26 -9.05
C THR A 168 -10.51 2.18 -9.86
N GLY A 169 -10.35 0.96 -9.34
CA GLY A 169 -9.58 -0.11 -9.97
C GLY A 169 -8.11 0.26 -10.18
N PRO A 170 -7.37 0.67 -9.13
CA PRO A 170 -5.96 1.03 -9.26
C PRO A 170 -5.14 -0.19 -9.69
N ARG A 171 -4.00 0.01 -10.37
CA ARG A 171 -3.05 -1.07 -10.68
C ARG A 171 -1.99 -1.25 -9.61
N LEU A 172 -1.74 -0.23 -8.79
CA LEU A 172 -0.74 -0.25 -7.72
C LEU A 172 -1.31 0.32 -6.43
N VAL A 173 -1.12 -0.39 -5.32
CA VAL A 173 -1.54 0.06 -4.00
C VAL A 173 -0.35 0.10 -3.06
N PHE A 174 -0.14 1.26 -2.43
CA PHE A 174 0.81 1.44 -1.34
C PHE A 174 0.08 1.27 -0.01
N MET A 175 0.60 0.46 0.89
CA MET A 175 0.02 0.21 2.21
C MET A 175 1.07 0.44 3.29
N ASP A 176 0.82 1.38 4.18
CA ASP A 176 1.68 1.67 5.33
C ASP A 176 1.02 1.10 6.58
N GLU A 177 1.57 0.00 7.13
CA GLU A 177 1.07 -0.70 8.33
C GLU A 177 -0.46 -0.90 8.32
N PRO A 178 -1.03 -1.57 7.29
CA PRO A 178 -2.49 -1.56 7.04
C PRO A 178 -3.32 -2.18 8.17
N THR A 179 -2.69 -2.92 9.08
CA THR A 179 -3.34 -3.57 10.25
C THR A 179 -2.88 -2.98 11.58
N GLY A 180 -2.02 -1.96 11.54
CA GLY A 180 -1.44 -1.35 12.74
C GLY A 180 -2.50 -0.77 13.68
N GLY A 181 -2.35 -1.03 14.98
CA GLY A 181 -3.26 -0.48 16.00
C GLY A 181 -4.65 -1.13 16.07
N LEU A 182 -4.86 -2.26 15.41
CA LEU A 182 -6.09 -3.06 15.49
C LEU A 182 -5.91 -4.24 16.44
N ASP A 183 -7.01 -4.65 17.09
CA ASP A 183 -7.03 -5.89 17.88
C ASP A 183 -6.76 -7.11 17.01
N VAL A 184 -6.14 -8.15 17.56
CA VAL A 184 -5.69 -9.36 16.83
C VAL A 184 -6.82 -9.99 16.00
N SER A 185 -8.04 -10.08 16.55
CA SER A 185 -9.19 -10.65 15.83
C SER A 185 -9.65 -9.78 14.65
N VAL A 186 -9.60 -8.46 14.79
CA VAL A 186 -9.93 -7.49 13.73
C VAL A 186 -8.84 -7.49 12.66
N GLN A 187 -7.57 -7.60 13.08
CA GLN A 187 -6.43 -7.71 12.19
C GLN A 187 -6.53 -8.94 11.28
N ALA A 188 -6.80 -10.13 11.85
CA ALA A 188 -6.93 -11.36 11.08
C ALA A 188 -8.01 -11.25 9.99
N ARG A 189 -9.22 -10.76 10.35
CA ARG A 189 -10.31 -10.55 9.38
C ARG A 189 -9.94 -9.53 8.28
N LEU A 190 -9.24 -8.46 8.66
CA LEU A 190 -8.81 -7.45 7.68
C LEU A 190 -7.76 -8.01 6.71
N LEU A 191 -6.87 -8.88 7.18
CA LEU A 191 -5.87 -9.54 6.34
C LEU A 191 -6.51 -10.51 5.35
N ASP A 192 -7.48 -11.32 5.78
CA ASP A 192 -8.24 -12.20 4.90
C ASP A 192 -8.97 -11.41 3.81
N LEU A 193 -9.61 -10.30 4.20
CA LEU A 193 -10.25 -9.37 3.27
C LEU A 193 -9.25 -8.80 2.25
N LEU A 194 -8.11 -8.27 2.72
CA LEU A 194 -7.08 -7.71 1.85
C LEU A 194 -6.52 -8.74 0.88
N ARG A 195 -6.25 -9.96 1.36
CA ARG A 195 -5.77 -11.07 0.53
C ARG A 195 -6.76 -11.40 -0.58
N GLY A 196 -8.05 -11.51 -0.25
CA GLY A 196 -9.12 -11.73 -1.24
C GLY A 196 -9.14 -10.61 -2.28
N LEU A 197 -9.23 -9.35 -1.85
CA LEU A 197 -9.29 -8.19 -2.74
C LEU A 197 -8.06 -8.07 -3.66
N VAL A 198 -6.85 -8.28 -3.13
CA VAL A 198 -5.61 -8.25 -3.93
C VAL A 198 -5.63 -9.32 -5.01
N THR A 199 -6.03 -10.55 -4.65
CA THR A 199 -6.10 -11.68 -5.58
C THR A 199 -7.18 -11.47 -6.65
N ASP A 200 -8.40 -11.13 -6.23
CA ASP A 200 -9.56 -11.00 -7.13
C ASP A 200 -9.40 -9.85 -8.14
N LEU A 201 -8.76 -8.77 -7.71
CA LEU A 201 -8.54 -7.58 -8.54
C LEU A 201 -7.20 -7.62 -9.31
N GLY A 202 -6.34 -8.62 -9.05
CA GLY A 202 -5.03 -8.71 -9.68
C GLY A 202 -4.14 -7.49 -9.38
N LEU A 203 -4.22 -6.95 -8.16
CA LEU A 203 -3.52 -5.73 -7.76
C LEU A 203 -2.03 -5.98 -7.54
N ALA A 204 -1.18 -5.09 -8.04
CA ALA A 204 0.17 -4.98 -7.51
C ALA A 204 0.15 -4.14 -6.22
N ALA A 205 0.91 -4.54 -5.20
CA ALA A 205 0.97 -3.80 -3.95
C ALA A 205 2.38 -3.76 -3.35
N ILE A 206 2.68 -2.66 -2.65
CA ILE A 206 3.84 -2.55 -1.76
C ILE A 206 3.29 -2.37 -0.35
N VAL A 207 3.56 -3.35 0.52
CA VAL A 207 3.08 -3.38 1.90
C VAL A 207 4.24 -3.15 2.85
N VAL A 208 4.22 -2.06 3.57
CA VAL A 208 5.17 -1.79 4.65
C VAL A 208 4.58 -2.30 5.94
N THR A 209 5.32 -3.15 6.66
CA THR A 209 4.91 -3.66 7.96
C THR A 209 6.10 -4.07 8.81
N HIS A 210 5.95 -4.09 10.14
CA HIS A 210 6.88 -4.72 11.06
C HIS A 210 6.43 -6.14 11.48
N ASP A 211 5.22 -6.54 11.07
CA ASP A 211 4.63 -7.85 11.36
C ASP A 211 4.95 -8.83 10.22
N LEU A 212 5.80 -9.83 10.50
CA LEU A 212 6.18 -10.85 9.52
C LEU A 212 5.03 -11.80 9.16
N ALA A 213 4.04 -11.97 10.04
CA ALA A 213 2.86 -12.77 9.74
C ALA A 213 2.00 -12.08 8.67
N VAL A 214 1.85 -10.75 8.76
CA VAL A 214 1.20 -9.93 7.71
C VAL A 214 1.93 -10.07 6.38
N ALA A 215 3.27 -9.94 6.41
CA ALA A 215 4.07 -10.09 5.21
C ALA A 215 3.94 -11.50 4.59
N ARG A 216 4.00 -12.56 5.41
CA ARG A 216 3.84 -13.95 4.95
C ARG A 216 2.49 -14.20 4.31
N LEU A 217 1.42 -13.63 4.89
CA LEU A 217 0.05 -13.86 4.40
C LEU A 217 -0.25 -13.14 3.08
N LEU A 218 0.31 -11.94 2.89
CA LEU A 218 -0.05 -11.07 1.77
C LEU A 218 0.93 -11.09 0.61
N SER A 219 2.23 -11.34 0.83
CA SER A 219 3.26 -11.07 -0.18
C SER A 219 3.91 -12.32 -0.77
N GLN A 220 4.23 -12.26 -2.05
CA GLN A 220 5.04 -13.25 -2.75
C GLN A 220 6.54 -13.01 -2.56
N ARG A 221 6.93 -11.73 -2.48
CA ARG A 221 8.32 -11.32 -2.24
C ARG A 221 8.42 -10.36 -1.06
N MET A 222 9.59 -10.39 -0.44
CA MET A 222 9.89 -9.59 0.74
C MET A 222 11.25 -8.91 0.60
N MET A 223 11.34 -7.69 1.09
CA MET A 223 12.59 -6.97 1.35
C MET A 223 12.70 -6.67 2.85
N VAL A 224 13.82 -7.00 3.45
CA VAL A 224 14.13 -6.68 4.85
C VAL A 224 15.00 -5.43 4.87
N MET A 225 14.55 -4.41 5.57
CA MET A 225 15.27 -3.14 5.72
C MET A 225 15.83 -2.95 7.13
N LYS A 226 17.09 -2.51 7.19
CA LYS A 226 17.77 -2.08 8.41
C LYS A 226 18.57 -0.81 8.13
N ASP A 227 18.49 0.20 9.00
CA ASP A 227 19.27 1.44 8.92
C ASP A 227 19.23 2.11 7.53
N GLY A 228 18.05 2.10 6.89
CA GLY A 228 17.83 2.67 5.56
C GLY A 228 18.24 1.78 4.39
N ARG A 229 18.79 0.61 4.60
CA ARG A 229 19.29 -0.29 3.55
C ARG A 229 18.51 -1.59 3.47
N VAL A 230 18.42 -2.15 2.28
CA VAL A 230 17.92 -3.51 2.09
C VAL A 230 19.05 -4.48 2.44
N VAL A 231 18.83 -5.29 3.47
CA VAL A 231 19.82 -6.28 3.95
C VAL A 231 19.57 -7.68 3.41
N GLU A 232 18.32 -7.96 3.04
CA GLU A 232 17.92 -9.20 2.40
C GLU A 232 16.67 -9.00 1.53
N SER A 233 16.57 -9.73 0.41
CA SER A 233 15.40 -9.73 -0.46
C SER A 233 15.25 -11.07 -1.15
N GLY A 234 14.01 -11.55 -1.29
CA GLY A 234 13.72 -12.82 -1.95
C GLY A 234 12.24 -13.18 -1.89
N LEU A 235 11.92 -14.44 -2.24
CA LEU A 235 10.60 -14.99 -2.01
C LEU A 235 10.30 -14.97 -0.50
N THR A 236 9.08 -14.60 -0.13
CA THR A 236 8.69 -14.38 1.27
C THR A 236 8.97 -15.62 2.13
N ASP A 237 8.51 -16.80 1.68
CA ASP A 237 8.73 -18.04 2.44
C ASP A 237 10.22 -18.35 2.60
N ARG A 238 11.05 -18.13 1.56
CA ARG A 238 12.49 -18.36 1.65
C ARG A 238 13.17 -17.43 2.64
N VAL A 239 12.81 -16.14 2.63
CA VAL A 239 13.39 -15.14 3.56
C VAL A 239 13.01 -15.46 5.01
N LEU A 240 11.78 -16.01 5.23
CA LEU A 240 11.28 -16.33 6.55
C LEU A 240 11.76 -17.70 7.06
N ASP A 241 11.87 -18.71 6.18
CA ASP A 241 12.19 -20.08 6.59
C ASP A 241 13.70 -20.37 6.55
N ASP A 242 14.47 -19.68 5.68
CA ASP A 242 15.94 -19.81 5.55
C ASP A 242 16.61 -18.43 5.42
N PRO A 243 16.51 -17.57 6.45
CA PRO A 243 17.09 -16.23 6.42
C PRO A 243 18.62 -16.28 6.39
N ARG A 244 19.24 -15.50 5.49
CA ARG A 244 20.69 -15.48 5.28
C ARG A 244 21.39 -14.33 6.01
N ALA A 245 20.76 -13.16 6.04
CA ALA A 245 21.32 -12.01 6.73
C ALA A 245 21.20 -12.17 8.26
N PRO A 246 22.25 -11.89 9.04
CA PRO A 246 22.19 -12.02 10.51
C PRO A 246 21.05 -11.23 11.15
N TYR A 247 20.74 -10.06 10.59
CA TYR A 247 19.61 -9.26 11.06
C TYR A 247 18.25 -9.91 10.77
N THR A 248 18.08 -10.52 9.59
CA THR A 248 16.85 -11.26 9.26
C THR A 248 16.67 -12.46 10.17
N GLN A 249 17.75 -13.20 10.47
CA GLN A 249 17.72 -14.31 11.43
C GLN A 249 17.26 -13.86 12.80
N LEU A 250 17.77 -12.73 13.28
CA LEU A 250 17.35 -12.13 14.55
C LEU A 250 15.88 -11.74 14.52
N LEU A 251 15.44 -11.09 13.44
CA LEU A 251 14.06 -10.62 13.26
C LEU A 251 13.07 -11.79 13.26
N VAL A 252 13.37 -12.87 12.52
CA VAL A 252 12.54 -14.09 12.45
C VAL A 252 12.52 -14.82 13.79
N SER A 253 13.67 -14.98 14.44
CA SER A 253 13.77 -15.69 15.74
C SER A 253 13.00 -14.98 16.86
N SER A 254 12.86 -13.66 16.80
CA SER A 254 12.10 -12.88 17.80
C SER A 254 10.61 -13.18 17.81
N ILE A 255 10.05 -13.72 16.71
CA ILE A 255 8.62 -14.07 16.60
C ILE A 255 8.36 -15.49 17.11
N LEU A 256 9.34 -16.38 17.02
CA LEU A 256 9.18 -17.78 17.46
C LEU A 256 9.20 -17.93 18.99
N GLN A 257 9.40 -16.85 19.73
CA GLN A 257 9.52 -16.85 21.20
C GLN A 257 8.26 -16.34 21.93
N VAL A 258 7.13 -16.13 21.20
CA VAL A 258 5.86 -15.65 21.77
C VAL A 258 4.81 -16.76 21.76
#